data_6e3eb24b8e599adcbbf7f532bfa20b76
#
_entry.id   6e3eb24b8e599adcbbf7f532bfa20b76
#
_cell.length_a   1.000
_cell.length_b   1.000
_cell.length_c   1.000
_cell.angle_alpha   90.00
_cell.angle_beta   90.00
_cell.angle_gamma   90.00
#
_symmetry.space_group_name_H-M   'P 1'
#
loop_
_entity.id
_entity.type
_entity.pdbx_description
1 polymer ?
#
loop_
_entity_poly.entity_id
_entity_poly.type
_entity_poly.pdbx_seq_one_letter_code
_entity_poly.pdbx_strand_id
1 'polypeptide(L)'
;MPAPLPPSTTPPPRRLEPGRAVLFMAAATALFAGTTLLAKALGTDALGPPLHPFQVSFGRFLFAWVAILMVAAVLRPPMGRPALGLHLGRTLCGWGGATLMFAAAARMPLTDATALSFLSPVLTMLLAIPLLGERVGPWRWAAVAIALVGAMILLRPGPGTFQIAGLLALGAALALGLEAILIKRLTNREAPVPVLVINNGMGVAIALGPALAVWLAPTPAQWLALVGVGVVMVAGQLLFLLAVGRADASFVAPLFYLTLVYATVYDLAVFGVLPDAVSLVGAVVLVSGALLLALREGRRR
;
A
#
# COMPACT_ATOMS: atom_id res chain seq x y z
N MET A 1 -26.35 -4.50 50.36
CA MET A 1 -25.02 -4.84 49.84
C MET A 1 -25.11 -4.84 48.33
N PRO A 2 -24.37 -4.04 47.58
CA PRO A 2 -24.31 -4.11 46.11
C PRO A 2 -23.61 -5.41 45.69
N ALA A 3 -24.15 -6.06 44.66
CA ALA A 3 -23.58 -7.30 44.10
C ALA A 3 -22.15 -7.08 43.60
N PRO A 4 -21.24 -8.07 43.75
CA PRO A 4 -19.88 -7.95 43.26
C PRO A 4 -19.87 -7.82 41.73
N LEU A 5 -19.05 -6.87 41.21
CA LEU A 5 -18.85 -6.67 39.80
C LEU A 5 -18.29 -7.97 39.18
N PRO A 6 -18.76 -8.36 37.97
CA PRO A 6 -18.21 -9.53 37.29
C PRO A 6 -16.71 -9.33 37.05
N PRO A 7 -15.90 -10.41 37.12
CA PRO A 7 -14.45 -10.30 36.89
C PRO A 7 -14.20 -9.75 35.51
N SER A 8 -13.35 -8.72 35.43
CA SER A 8 -12.88 -8.16 34.15
C SER A 8 -12.16 -9.26 33.38
N THR A 9 -12.76 -9.75 32.32
CA THR A 9 -12.12 -10.68 31.38
C THR A 9 -11.09 -9.89 30.56
N THR A 10 -9.92 -9.69 31.13
CA THR A 10 -8.74 -9.26 30.34
C THR A 10 -8.47 -10.35 29.31
N PRO A 11 -8.43 -10.03 28.01
CA PRO A 11 -8.08 -11.02 27.00
C PRO A 11 -6.68 -11.57 27.30
N PRO A 12 -6.45 -12.87 27.05
CA PRO A 12 -5.17 -13.50 27.33
C PRO A 12 -4.03 -12.74 26.61
N PRO A 13 -2.83 -12.65 27.23
CA PRO A 13 -1.71 -11.94 26.65
C PRO A 13 -1.41 -12.52 25.26
N ARG A 14 -1.38 -11.66 24.23
CA ARG A 14 -1.04 -12.04 22.86
C ARG A 14 0.36 -12.65 22.87
N ARG A 15 0.50 -13.90 22.49
CA ARG A 15 1.82 -14.52 22.27
C ARG A 15 2.45 -13.83 21.06
N LEU A 16 3.50 -13.05 21.29
CA LEU A 16 4.30 -12.45 20.24
C LEU A 16 5.13 -13.55 19.57
N GLU A 17 5.04 -13.68 18.26
CA GLU A 17 5.78 -14.66 17.45
C GLU A 17 6.61 -13.88 16.38
N PRO A 18 7.69 -13.20 16.78
CA PRO A 18 8.41 -12.29 15.88
C PRO A 18 8.97 -13.00 14.64
N GLY A 19 9.42 -14.26 14.75
CA GLY A 19 9.92 -15.01 13.60
C GLY A 19 8.85 -15.26 12.54
N ARG A 20 7.62 -15.61 12.94
CA ARG A 20 6.50 -15.75 12.01
C ARG A 20 6.04 -14.42 11.44
N ALA A 21 6.10 -13.35 12.24
CA ALA A 21 5.78 -12.00 11.76
C ALA A 21 6.74 -11.56 10.64
N VAL A 22 8.04 -11.85 10.76
CA VAL A 22 9.04 -11.58 9.70
C VAL A 22 8.70 -12.35 8.43
N LEU A 23 8.41 -13.66 8.53
CA LEU A 23 8.07 -14.49 7.36
C LEU A 23 6.80 -13.98 6.64
N PHE A 24 5.74 -13.69 7.41
CA PHE A 24 4.50 -13.15 6.82
C PHE A 24 4.72 -11.78 6.18
N MET A 25 5.52 -10.92 6.82
CA MET A 25 5.80 -9.59 6.28
C MET A 25 6.67 -9.65 5.03
N ALA A 26 7.71 -10.51 5.02
CA ALA A 26 8.54 -10.72 3.84
C ALA A 26 7.72 -11.25 2.66
N ALA A 27 6.84 -12.22 2.89
CA ALA A 27 5.93 -12.73 1.86
C ALA A 27 4.91 -11.66 1.42
N ALA A 28 4.34 -10.89 2.35
CA ALA A 28 3.39 -9.82 2.02
C ALA A 28 4.04 -8.75 1.13
N THR A 29 5.25 -8.31 1.46
CA THR A 29 5.98 -7.29 0.68
C THR A 29 6.40 -7.79 -0.70
N ALA A 30 6.77 -9.07 -0.83
CA ALA A 30 6.99 -9.70 -2.12
C ALA A 30 5.72 -9.68 -2.98
N LEU A 31 4.55 -10.00 -2.39
CA LEU A 31 3.27 -9.98 -3.11
C LEU A 31 2.86 -8.54 -3.48
N PHE A 32 3.08 -7.54 -2.63
CA PHE A 32 2.81 -6.15 -2.96
C PHE A 32 3.67 -5.66 -4.13
N ALA A 33 4.98 -5.95 -4.11
CA ALA A 33 5.86 -5.66 -5.24
C ALA A 33 5.42 -6.42 -6.50
N GLY A 34 5.02 -7.69 -6.38
CA GLY A 34 4.48 -8.52 -7.46
C GLY A 34 3.19 -7.96 -8.07
N THR A 35 2.31 -7.40 -7.24
CA THR A 35 1.10 -6.70 -7.73
C THR A 35 1.46 -5.51 -8.61
N THR A 36 2.44 -4.70 -8.19
CA THR A 36 2.90 -3.54 -8.97
C THR A 36 3.66 -3.96 -10.24
N LEU A 37 4.43 -5.06 -10.17
CA LEU A 37 5.08 -5.66 -11.35
C LEU A 37 4.06 -6.09 -12.41
N LEU A 38 3.02 -6.84 -11.99
CA LEU A 38 1.95 -7.26 -12.89
C LEU A 38 1.21 -6.06 -13.48
N ALA A 39 0.97 -5.02 -12.67
CA ALA A 39 0.37 -3.78 -13.16
C ALA A 39 1.27 -3.04 -14.16
N LYS A 40 2.60 -3.05 -13.96
CA LYS A 40 3.58 -2.54 -14.93
C LYS A 40 3.51 -3.33 -16.24
N ALA A 41 3.51 -4.66 -16.18
CA ALA A 41 3.41 -5.51 -17.37
C ALA A 41 2.10 -5.29 -18.15
N LEU A 42 0.98 -5.02 -17.46
CA LEU A 42 -0.30 -4.67 -18.08
C LEU A 42 -0.30 -3.26 -18.70
N GLY A 43 0.43 -2.32 -18.11
CA GLY A 43 0.54 -0.94 -18.57
C GLY A 43 1.65 -0.69 -19.61
N THR A 44 2.36 -1.75 -20.03
CA THR A 44 3.39 -1.75 -21.08
C THR A 44 3.05 -2.78 -22.14
N ASP A 45 3.84 -2.85 -23.24
CA ASP A 45 3.63 -3.80 -24.34
C ASP A 45 4.01 -5.26 -24.00
N ALA A 46 4.38 -5.56 -22.75
CA ALA A 46 4.88 -6.87 -22.35
C ALA A 46 3.87 -8.02 -22.52
N LEU A 47 2.57 -7.74 -22.38
CA LEU A 47 1.47 -8.74 -22.46
C LEU A 47 0.48 -8.48 -23.61
N GLY A 48 0.76 -7.49 -24.44
CA GLY A 48 -0.12 -7.03 -25.52
C GLY A 48 -0.30 -5.51 -25.47
N PRO A 49 -1.28 -4.93 -26.17
CA PRO A 49 -1.51 -3.49 -26.13
C PRO A 49 -1.67 -2.97 -24.70
N PRO A 50 -1.00 -1.86 -24.30
CA PRO A 50 -1.01 -1.39 -22.91
C PRO A 50 -2.42 -1.08 -22.43
N LEU A 51 -2.81 -1.63 -21.29
CA LEU A 51 -4.07 -1.31 -20.64
C LEU A 51 -3.95 0.00 -19.86
N HIS A 52 -5.01 0.79 -19.91
CA HIS A 52 -5.06 2.03 -19.16
C HIS A 52 -5.07 1.75 -17.63
N PRO A 53 -4.38 2.57 -16.79
CA PRO A 53 -4.32 2.36 -15.33
C PRO A 53 -5.69 2.25 -14.65
N PHE A 54 -6.73 2.91 -15.16
CA PHE A 54 -8.11 2.75 -14.66
C PHE A 54 -8.63 1.33 -14.84
N GLN A 55 -8.35 0.71 -15.97
CA GLN A 55 -8.76 -0.66 -16.26
C GLN A 55 -7.98 -1.67 -15.41
N VAL A 56 -6.67 -1.48 -15.25
CA VAL A 56 -5.83 -2.30 -14.36
C VAL A 56 -6.31 -2.19 -12.92
N SER A 57 -6.59 -0.98 -12.46
CA SER A 57 -7.13 -0.71 -11.12
C SER A 57 -8.50 -1.36 -10.90
N PHE A 58 -9.41 -1.29 -11.89
CA PHE A 58 -10.69 -1.98 -11.83
C PHE A 58 -10.51 -3.50 -11.69
N GLY A 59 -9.67 -4.12 -12.54
CA GLY A 59 -9.35 -5.55 -12.46
C GLY A 59 -8.80 -5.95 -11.10
N ARG A 60 -7.90 -5.14 -10.54
CA ARG A 60 -7.38 -5.34 -9.18
C ARG A 60 -8.49 -5.41 -8.13
N PHE A 61 -9.42 -4.44 -8.12
CA PHE A 61 -10.50 -4.43 -7.13
C PHE A 61 -11.50 -5.56 -7.39
N LEU A 62 -11.85 -5.84 -8.64
CA LEU A 62 -12.79 -6.90 -9.02
C LEU A 62 -12.31 -8.27 -8.56
N PHE A 63 -11.09 -8.66 -8.95
CA PHE A 63 -10.58 -9.98 -8.62
C PHE A 63 -10.16 -10.10 -7.16
N ALA A 64 -9.71 -9.01 -6.52
CA ALA A 64 -9.51 -8.95 -5.07
C ALA A 64 -10.84 -9.14 -4.32
N TRP A 65 -11.93 -8.52 -4.81
CA TRP A 65 -13.26 -8.66 -4.20
C TRP A 65 -13.79 -10.09 -4.31
N VAL A 66 -13.69 -10.70 -5.49
CA VAL A 66 -14.08 -12.10 -5.70
C VAL A 66 -13.28 -13.01 -4.75
N ALA A 67 -11.96 -12.85 -4.68
CA ALA A 67 -11.10 -13.65 -3.83
C ALA A 67 -11.43 -13.49 -2.33
N ILE A 68 -11.64 -12.26 -1.85
CA ILE A 68 -11.99 -12.04 -0.43
C ILE A 68 -13.40 -12.48 -0.10
N LEU A 69 -14.34 -12.46 -1.05
CA LEU A 69 -15.67 -13.04 -0.86
C LEU A 69 -15.60 -14.55 -0.66
N MET A 70 -14.76 -15.26 -1.41
CA MET A 70 -14.52 -16.70 -1.19
C MET A 70 -13.97 -16.96 0.21
N VAL A 71 -13.00 -16.16 0.67
CA VAL A 71 -12.47 -16.25 2.04
C VAL A 71 -13.56 -15.97 3.07
N ALA A 72 -14.37 -14.93 2.87
CA ALA A 72 -15.46 -14.57 3.77
C ALA A 72 -16.56 -15.65 3.83
N ALA A 73 -16.85 -16.32 2.71
CA ALA A 73 -17.82 -17.42 2.65
C ALA A 73 -17.37 -18.63 3.49
N VAL A 74 -16.05 -18.90 3.54
CA VAL A 74 -15.47 -19.96 4.37
C VAL A 74 -15.39 -19.57 5.83
N LEU A 75 -14.85 -18.38 6.13
CA LEU A 75 -14.61 -17.91 7.51
C LEU A 75 -15.87 -17.40 8.22
N ARG A 76 -16.90 -16.97 7.47
CA ARG A 76 -18.16 -16.40 7.96
C ARG A 76 -17.99 -15.37 9.09
N PRO A 77 -17.14 -14.32 8.87
CA PRO A 77 -16.87 -13.34 9.90
C PRO A 77 -18.16 -12.56 10.25
N PRO A 78 -18.36 -12.16 11.52
CA PRO A 78 -19.50 -11.32 11.89
C PRO A 78 -19.40 -9.97 11.15
N MET A 79 -20.46 -9.65 10.40
CA MET A 79 -20.60 -8.37 9.70
C MET A 79 -21.27 -7.37 10.66
N GLY A 80 -20.49 -6.43 11.21
CA GLY A 80 -21.01 -5.33 12.02
C GLY A 80 -21.68 -4.23 11.17
N ARG A 81 -22.09 -3.12 11.80
CA ARG A 81 -22.57 -1.93 11.08
C ARG A 81 -21.38 -1.15 10.51
N PRO A 82 -21.21 -1.08 9.19
CA PRO A 82 -20.05 -0.44 8.58
C PRO A 82 -20.13 1.09 8.70
N ALA A 83 -18.98 1.73 8.94
CA ALA A 83 -18.84 3.18 8.88
C ALA A 83 -18.67 3.64 7.42
N LEU A 84 -19.75 3.62 6.63
CA LEU A 84 -19.75 3.81 5.17
C LEU A 84 -18.97 5.05 4.70
N GLY A 85 -19.07 6.19 5.41
CA GLY A 85 -18.33 7.40 5.04
C GLY A 85 -16.81 7.24 5.16
N LEU A 86 -16.33 6.52 6.18
CA LEU A 86 -14.89 6.20 6.32
C LEU A 86 -14.44 5.20 5.25
N HIS A 87 -15.28 4.20 4.94
CA HIS A 87 -15.00 3.26 3.87
C HIS A 87 -14.92 3.94 2.51
N LEU A 88 -15.87 4.83 2.19
CA LEU A 88 -15.85 5.57 0.93
C LEU A 88 -14.60 6.42 0.78
N GLY A 89 -14.26 7.23 1.81
CA GLY A 89 -13.04 8.05 1.79
C GLY A 89 -11.78 7.21 1.64
N ARG A 90 -11.66 6.10 2.41
CA ARG A 90 -10.55 5.16 2.30
C ARG A 90 -10.45 4.56 0.91
N THR A 91 -11.59 4.11 0.35
CA THR A 91 -11.60 3.44 -0.95
C THR A 91 -11.25 4.41 -2.08
N LEU A 92 -11.73 5.66 -2.02
CA LEU A 92 -11.33 6.70 -2.98
C LEU A 92 -9.82 6.98 -2.94
N CYS A 93 -9.26 7.12 -1.74
CA CYS A 93 -7.82 7.30 -1.57
C CYS A 93 -7.03 6.08 -2.02
N GLY A 94 -7.46 4.87 -1.66
CA GLY A 94 -6.82 3.61 -2.06
C GLY A 94 -6.91 3.35 -3.57
N TRP A 95 -8.07 3.61 -4.19
CA TRP A 95 -8.23 3.53 -5.64
C TRP A 95 -7.37 4.56 -6.37
N GLY A 96 -7.43 5.81 -5.95
CA GLY A 96 -6.62 6.89 -6.54
C GLY A 96 -5.13 6.61 -6.39
N GLY A 97 -4.69 6.24 -5.18
CA GLY A 97 -3.30 5.89 -4.91
C GLY A 97 -2.79 4.71 -5.73
N ALA A 98 -3.55 3.62 -5.80
CA ALA A 98 -3.20 2.46 -6.61
C ALA A 98 -3.15 2.79 -8.11
N THR A 99 -4.14 3.52 -8.61
CA THR A 99 -4.22 3.91 -10.02
C THR A 99 -3.04 4.80 -10.42
N LEU A 100 -2.70 5.79 -9.58
CA LEU A 100 -1.55 6.66 -9.79
C LEU A 100 -0.23 5.87 -9.71
N MET A 101 -0.12 4.92 -8.79
CA MET A 101 1.06 4.05 -8.68
C MET A 101 1.23 3.17 -9.90
N PHE A 102 0.14 2.58 -10.43
CA PHE A 102 0.19 1.78 -11.65
C PHE A 102 0.56 2.62 -12.87
N ALA A 103 0.03 3.84 -12.95
CA ALA A 103 0.38 4.80 -13.98
C ALA A 103 1.86 5.23 -13.91
N ALA A 104 2.42 5.38 -12.72
CA ALA A 104 3.83 5.67 -12.50
C ALA A 104 4.71 4.48 -12.89
N ALA A 105 4.37 3.27 -12.40
CA ALA A 105 5.14 2.04 -12.66
C ALA A 105 5.21 1.68 -14.15
N ALA A 106 4.19 2.03 -14.93
CA ALA A 106 4.19 1.85 -16.39
C ALA A 106 5.13 2.83 -17.13
N ARG A 107 5.61 3.91 -16.48
CA ARG A 107 6.35 5.01 -17.11
C ARG A 107 7.75 5.22 -16.53
N MET A 108 8.12 4.54 -15.45
CA MET A 108 9.41 4.65 -14.79
C MET A 108 9.85 3.30 -14.22
N PRO A 109 11.14 3.12 -13.81
CA PRO A 109 11.58 1.92 -13.12
C PRO A 109 10.74 1.62 -11.89
N LEU A 110 10.40 0.34 -11.68
CA LEU A 110 9.57 -0.10 -10.56
C LEU A 110 10.21 0.26 -9.21
N THR A 111 11.54 0.19 -9.13
CA THR A 111 12.33 0.60 -7.97
C THR A 111 12.08 2.06 -7.61
N ASP A 112 12.14 2.98 -8.58
CA ASP A 112 11.97 4.43 -8.36
C ASP A 112 10.53 4.74 -7.95
N ALA A 113 9.53 4.16 -8.64
CA ALA A 113 8.12 4.30 -8.29
C ALA A 113 7.85 3.80 -6.86
N THR A 114 8.41 2.63 -6.50
CA THR A 114 8.27 2.04 -5.16
C THR A 114 8.97 2.89 -4.12
N ALA A 115 10.18 3.37 -4.38
CA ALA A 115 10.91 4.25 -3.45
C ALA A 115 10.13 5.55 -3.18
N LEU A 116 9.59 6.20 -4.22
CA LEU A 116 8.77 7.40 -4.06
C LEU A 116 7.49 7.14 -3.26
N SER A 117 6.89 5.96 -3.39
CA SER A 117 5.71 5.58 -2.59
C SER A 117 6.00 5.53 -1.08
N PHE A 118 7.26 5.32 -0.68
CA PHE A 118 7.70 5.37 0.72
C PHE A 118 7.71 6.78 1.33
N LEU A 119 7.38 7.81 0.57
CA LEU A 119 6.98 9.10 1.14
C LEU A 119 5.61 9.03 1.83
N SER A 120 4.79 8.01 1.59
CA SER A 120 3.46 7.92 2.20
C SER A 120 3.47 7.97 3.73
N PRO A 121 4.37 7.33 4.50
CA PRO A 121 4.46 7.51 5.95
C PRO A 121 4.80 8.95 6.36
N VAL A 122 5.66 9.61 5.60
CA VAL A 122 6.03 11.01 5.82
C VAL A 122 4.83 11.92 5.58
N LEU A 123 4.12 11.71 4.48
CA LEU A 123 2.90 12.46 4.14
C LEU A 123 1.77 12.15 5.13
N THR A 124 1.63 10.90 5.59
CA THR A 124 0.71 10.54 6.68
C THR A 124 0.98 11.37 7.92
N MET A 125 2.25 11.51 8.33
CA MET A 125 2.62 12.33 9.48
C MET A 125 2.28 13.80 9.27
N LEU A 126 2.61 14.37 8.11
CA LEU A 126 2.30 15.78 7.79
C LEU A 126 0.79 16.03 7.80
N LEU A 127 0.00 15.11 7.24
CA LEU A 127 -1.46 15.18 7.23
C LEU A 127 -2.08 14.96 8.61
N ALA A 128 -1.43 14.20 9.49
CA ALA A 128 -1.91 13.98 10.87
C ALA A 128 -1.89 15.28 11.71
N ILE A 129 -1.04 16.25 11.38
CA ILE A 129 -1.00 17.56 12.08
C ILE A 129 -2.37 18.26 11.96
N PRO A 130 -2.88 18.62 10.77
CA PRO A 130 -4.16 19.31 10.64
C PRO A 130 -5.36 18.39 10.86
N LEU A 131 -5.28 17.09 10.50
CA LEU A 131 -6.44 16.18 10.54
C LEU A 131 -6.67 15.49 11.89
N LEU A 132 -5.61 15.30 12.68
CA LEU A 132 -5.68 14.63 13.98
C LEU A 132 -5.23 15.55 15.14
N GLY A 133 -4.76 16.76 14.86
CA GLY A 133 -4.23 17.70 15.86
C GLY A 133 -2.92 17.22 16.51
N GLU A 134 -2.16 16.34 15.83
CA GLU A 134 -0.92 15.81 16.37
C GLU A 134 0.19 16.86 16.39
N ARG A 135 1.01 16.87 17.45
CA ARG A 135 2.18 17.73 17.55
C ARG A 135 3.43 16.98 17.11
N VAL A 136 4.17 17.55 16.18
CA VAL A 136 5.37 16.96 15.57
C VAL A 136 6.62 17.52 16.23
N GLY A 137 7.42 16.63 16.82
CA GLY A 137 8.70 17.01 17.44
C GLY A 137 9.84 17.17 16.41
N PRO A 138 11.00 17.77 16.83
CA PRO A 138 12.10 18.12 15.93
C PRO A 138 12.68 16.91 15.17
N TRP A 139 12.73 15.74 15.79
CA TRP A 139 13.23 14.51 15.15
C TRP A 139 12.35 14.02 14.00
N ARG A 140 11.03 14.22 14.11
CA ARG A 140 10.11 13.90 13.02
C ARG A 140 10.32 14.84 11.84
N TRP A 141 10.56 16.14 12.10
CA TRP A 141 10.91 17.11 11.05
C TRP A 141 12.23 16.77 10.36
N ALA A 142 13.27 16.34 11.12
CA ALA A 142 14.52 15.87 10.53
C ALA A 142 14.30 14.65 9.61
N ALA A 143 13.49 13.69 10.04
CA ALA A 143 13.14 12.52 9.22
C ALA A 143 12.42 12.91 7.92
N VAL A 144 11.49 13.88 7.98
CA VAL A 144 10.82 14.45 6.81
C VAL A 144 11.81 15.11 5.87
N ALA A 145 12.71 15.95 6.39
CA ALA A 145 13.71 16.62 5.56
C ALA A 145 14.60 15.61 4.81
N ILE A 146 15.08 14.56 5.50
CA ILE A 146 15.89 13.50 4.88
C ILE A 146 15.09 12.77 3.79
N ALA A 147 13.84 12.39 4.06
CA ALA A 147 13.01 11.70 3.09
C ALA A 147 12.71 12.56 1.86
N LEU A 148 12.45 13.86 2.04
CA LEU A 148 12.25 14.81 0.95
C LEU A 148 13.50 15.00 0.10
N VAL A 149 14.70 15.06 0.71
CA VAL A 149 15.97 15.10 -0.04
C VAL A 149 16.12 13.85 -0.89
N GLY A 150 15.85 12.66 -0.35
CA GLY A 150 15.88 11.40 -1.11
C GLY A 150 14.89 11.41 -2.29
N ALA A 151 13.67 11.93 -2.07
CA ALA A 151 12.68 12.06 -3.13
C ALA A 151 13.12 13.04 -4.23
N MET A 152 13.75 14.16 -3.87
CA MET A 152 14.30 15.12 -4.83
C MET A 152 15.42 14.50 -5.68
N ILE A 153 16.28 13.65 -5.09
CA ILE A 153 17.31 12.90 -5.83
C ILE A 153 16.67 11.95 -6.84
N LEU A 154 15.59 11.24 -6.45
CA LEU A 154 14.87 10.32 -7.33
C LEU A 154 14.12 11.03 -8.45
N LEU A 155 13.47 12.15 -8.14
CA LEU A 155 12.71 12.93 -9.11
C LEU A 155 13.58 13.62 -10.16
N ARG A 156 14.86 13.88 -9.85
CA ARG A 156 15.84 14.54 -10.74
C ARG A 156 15.27 15.77 -11.43
N PRO A 157 14.80 16.80 -10.68
CA PRO A 157 14.23 17.98 -11.29
C PRO A 157 15.30 18.71 -12.11
N GLY A 158 15.16 18.66 -13.44
CA GLY A 158 16.02 19.36 -14.39
C GLY A 158 15.25 20.44 -15.14
N PRO A 159 15.93 21.38 -15.82
CA PRO A 159 15.26 22.35 -16.67
C PRO A 159 14.51 21.62 -17.80
N GLY A 160 13.19 21.63 -17.75
CA GLY A 160 12.29 21.06 -18.76
C GLY A 160 11.71 19.66 -18.47
N THR A 161 12.03 19.01 -17.35
CA THR A 161 11.51 17.65 -17.05
C THR A 161 11.06 17.48 -15.61
N PHE A 162 9.96 18.09 -15.24
CA PHE A 162 9.12 17.49 -14.22
C PHE A 162 8.52 16.22 -14.85
N GLN A 163 9.17 15.08 -14.61
CA GLN A 163 8.68 13.84 -15.20
C GLN A 163 7.29 13.55 -14.64
N ILE A 164 6.29 13.49 -15.52
CA ILE A 164 4.90 13.18 -15.16
C ILE A 164 4.84 11.91 -14.30
N ALA A 165 5.69 10.92 -14.58
CA ALA A 165 5.79 9.69 -13.80
C ALA A 165 6.11 9.94 -12.31
N GLY A 166 7.05 10.83 -12.02
CA GLY A 166 7.39 11.21 -10.64
C GLY A 166 6.23 11.92 -9.92
N LEU A 167 5.51 12.80 -10.61
CA LEU A 167 4.31 13.45 -10.05
C LEU A 167 3.19 12.45 -9.77
N LEU A 168 3.01 11.44 -10.63
CA LEU A 168 2.06 10.35 -10.40
C LEU A 168 2.44 9.54 -9.16
N ALA A 169 3.72 9.21 -8.98
CA ALA A 169 4.21 8.50 -7.80
C ALA A 169 4.05 9.31 -6.50
N LEU A 170 4.30 10.62 -6.54
CA LEU A 170 4.05 11.52 -5.40
C LEU A 170 2.56 11.63 -5.07
N GLY A 171 1.71 11.75 -6.09
CA GLY A 171 0.25 11.73 -5.93
C GLY A 171 -0.23 10.42 -5.32
N ALA A 172 0.34 9.29 -5.73
CA ALA A 172 0.08 7.98 -5.13
C ALA A 172 0.48 7.96 -3.65
N ALA A 173 1.68 8.44 -3.30
CA ALA A 173 2.15 8.50 -1.92
C ALA A 173 1.25 9.38 -1.04
N LEU A 174 0.76 10.51 -1.55
CA LEU A 174 -0.18 11.38 -0.85
C LEU A 174 -1.52 10.68 -0.59
N ALA A 175 -2.10 10.05 -1.61
CA ALA A 175 -3.36 9.33 -1.51
C ALA A 175 -3.25 8.15 -0.53
N LEU A 176 -2.16 7.37 -0.58
CA LEU A 176 -1.88 6.27 0.35
C LEU A 176 -1.65 6.77 1.77
N GLY A 177 -1.00 7.94 1.93
CA GLY A 177 -0.83 8.59 3.23
C GLY A 177 -2.17 8.98 3.86
N LEU A 178 -3.08 9.53 3.08
CA LEU A 178 -4.42 9.86 3.53
C LEU A 178 -5.25 8.59 3.81
N GLU A 179 -5.15 7.57 2.96
CA GLU A 179 -5.76 6.26 3.19
C GLU A 179 -5.33 5.67 4.54
N ALA A 180 -4.03 5.74 4.89
CA ALA A 180 -3.51 5.22 6.15
C ALA A 180 -4.17 5.88 7.37
N ILE A 181 -4.45 7.19 7.33
CA ILE A 181 -5.19 7.90 8.39
C ILE A 181 -6.63 7.36 8.52
N LEU A 182 -7.30 7.13 7.39
CA LEU A 182 -8.67 6.62 7.37
C LEU A 182 -8.72 5.16 7.84
N ILE A 183 -7.73 4.33 7.46
CA ILE A 183 -7.57 2.97 7.96
C ILE A 183 -7.42 2.97 9.48
N LYS A 184 -6.58 3.84 10.06
CA LYS A 184 -6.38 3.95 11.50
C LYS A 184 -7.71 4.22 12.23
N ARG A 185 -8.59 5.02 11.64
CA ARG A 185 -9.93 5.28 12.20
C ARG A 185 -10.87 4.08 12.08
N LEU A 186 -10.75 3.26 11.03
CA LEU A 186 -11.59 2.08 10.77
C LEU A 186 -11.20 0.87 11.62
N THR A 187 -9.90 0.56 11.74
CA THR A 187 -9.39 -0.65 12.41
C THR A 187 -9.72 -0.69 13.91
N ASN A 188 -10.03 0.45 14.50
CA ASN A 188 -10.53 0.52 15.88
C ASN A 188 -12.01 0.14 16.02
N ARG A 189 -12.72 -0.09 14.92
CA ARG A 189 -14.20 -0.29 14.91
C ARG A 189 -14.62 -1.58 14.24
N GLU A 190 -13.86 -2.10 13.29
CA GLU A 190 -14.30 -3.18 12.42
C GLU A 190 -13.21 -4.25 12.24
N ALA A 191 -13.65 -5.52 12.07
CA ALA A 191 -12.76 -6.64 11.83
C ALA A 191 -12.13 -6.58 10.42
N PRO A 192 -10.91 -7.16 10.20
CA PRO A 192 -10.17 -7.03 8.95
C PRO A 192 -10.91 -7.54 7.70
N VAL A 193 -11.54 -8.74 7.77
CA VAL A 193 -12.16 -9.36 6.59
C VAL A 193 -13.38 -8.56 6.10
N PRO A 194 -14.35 -8.16 6.94
CA PRO A 194 -15.42 -7.23 6.57
C PRO A 194 -14.90 -5.94 5.93
N VAL A 195 -13.86 -5.34 6.52
CA VAL A 195 -13.23 -4.12 5.97
C VAL A 195 -12.71 -4.35 4.55
N LEU A 196 -12.07 -5.48 4.27
CA LEU A 196 -11.56 -5.81 2.93
C LEU A 196 -12.70 -6.10 1.94
N VAL A 197 -13.77 -6.80 2.36
CA VAL A 197 -14.95 -7.04 1.52
C VAL A 197 -15.60 -5.74 1.09
N ILE A 198 -15.87 -4.83 2.02
CA ILE A 198 -16.51 -3.54 1.75
C ILE A 198 -15.59 -2.66 0.89
N ASN A 199 -14.31 -2.55 1.24
CA ASN A 199 -13.35 -1.74 0.49
C ASN A 199 -13.20 -2.19 -0.97
N ASN A 200 -13.06 -3.48 -1.21
CA ASN A 200 -12.90 -3.97 -2.58
C ASN A 200 -14.21 -3.88 -3.36
N GLY A 201 -15.37 -4.14 -2.74
CA GLY A 201 -16.67 -3.96 -3.38
C GLY A 201 -16.95 -2.49 -3.76
N MET A 202 -16.69 -1.54 -2.85
CA MET A 202 -16.75 -0.11 -3.19
C MET A 202 -15.74 0.27 -4.27
N GLY A 203 -14.53 -0.33 -4.23
CA GLY A 203 -13.50 -0.11 -5.23
C GLY A 203 -13.94 -0.55 -6.63
N VAL A 204 -14.64 -1.68 -6.74
CA VAL A 204 -15.25 -2.12 -8.00
C VAL A 204 -16.24 -1.07 -8.50
N ALA A 205 -17.15 -0.61 -7.64
CA ALA A 205 -18.16 0.38 -8.04
C ALA A 205 -17.55 1.71 -8.49
N ILE A 206 -16.53 2.20 -7.77
CA ILE A 206 -15.82 3.46 -8.10
C ILE A 206 -15.01 3.31 -9.39
N ALA A 207 -14.28 2.21 -9.54
CA ALA A 207 -13.37 2.02 -10.66
C ALA A 207 -14.08 1.65 -11.97
N LEU A 208 -15.32 1.14 -11.93
CA LEU A 208 -16.06 0.66 -13.08
C LEU A 208 -16.28 1.76 -14.12
N GLY A 209 -16.80 2.92 -13.72
CA GLY A 209 -17.08 4.02 -14.64
C GLY A 209 -15.84 4.49 -15.41
N PRO A 210 -14.75 4.89 -14.72
CA PRO A 210 -13.48 5.24 -15.35
C PRO A 210 -12.90 4.11 -16.22
N ALA A 211 -13.02 2.85 -15.81
CA ALA A 211 -12.52 1.72 -16.60
C ALA A 211 -13.30 1.54 -17.91
N LEU A 212 -14.62 1.67 -17.88
CA LEU A 212 -15.46 1.55 -19.08
C LEU A 212 -15.17 2.67 -20.09
N ALA A 213 -14.83 3.87 -19.62
CA ALA A 213 -14.51 5.01 -20.49
C ALA A 213 -13.21 4.80 -21.32
N VAL A 214 -12.32 3.91 -20.86
CA VAL A 214 -11.03 3.63 -21.50
C VAL A 214 -10.87 2.14 -21.83
N TRP A 215 -11.98 1.42 -21.92
CA TRP A 215 -11.96 -0.04 -22.01
C TRP A 215 -11.32 -0.52 -23.32
N LEU A 216 -10.27 -1.30 -23.16
CA LEU A 216 -9.66 -2.08 -24.23
C LEU A 216 -9.88 -3.57 -23.93
N ALA A 217 -10.33 -4.35 -24.90
CA ALA A 217 -10.53 -5.78 -24.69
C ALA A 217 -9.19 -6.47 -24.34
N PRO A 218 -9.04 -7.04 -23.14
CA PRO A 218 -7.77 -7.65 -22.74
C PRO A 218 -7.51 -8.94 -23.51
N THR A 219 -6.22 -9.19 -23.81
CA THR A 219 -5.77 -10.50 -24.31
C THR A 219 -5.92 -11.58 -23.24
N PRO A 220 -5.88 -12.89 -23.59
CA PRO A 220 -5.92 -13.96 -22.59
C PRO A 220 -4.81 -13.84 -21.54
N ALA A 221 -3.61 -13.42 -21.93
CA ALA A 221 -2.48 -13.17 -20.99
C ALA A 221 -2.76 -12.00 -20.06
N GLN A 222 -3.36 -10.92 -20.57
CA GLN A 222 -3.76 -9.78 -19.76
C GLN A 222 -4.89 -10.11 -18.78
N TRP A 223 -5.88 -10.96 -19.17
CA TRP A 223 -6.89 -11.46 -18.25
C TRP A 223 -6.27 -12.24 -17.07
N LEU A 224 -5.33 -13.14 -17.38
CA LEU A 224 -4.61 -13.88 -16.34
C LEU A 224 -3.84 -12.94 -15.40
N ALA A 225 -3.17 -11.93 -15.95
CA ALA A 225 -2.44 -10.94 -15.17
C ALA A 225 -3.40 -10.07 -14.32
N LEU A 226 -4.57 -9.67 -14.82
CA LEU A 226 -5.58 -8.93 -14.05
C LEU A 226 -6.11 -9.75 -12.86
N VAL A 227 -6.39 -11.05 -13.07
CA VAL A 227 -6.71 -11.98 -11.97
C VAL A 227 -5.57 -12.03 -10.98
N GLY A 228 -4.33 -12.17 -11.48
CA GLY A 228 -3.12 -12.18 -10.67
C GLY A 228 -2.97 -10.93 -9.79
N VAL A 229 -3.15 -9.74 -10.36
CA VAL A 229 -3.10 -8.46 -9.61
C VAL A 229 -4.07 -8.47 -8.43
N GLY A 230 -5.31 -8.90 -8.62
CA GLY A 230 -6.32 -8.92 -7.56
C GLY A 230 -6.04 -9.98 -6.48
N VAL A 231 -5.75 -11.21 -6.89
CA VAL A 231 -5.50 -12.35 -5.97
C VAL A 231 -4.22 -12.14 -5.17
N VAL A 232 -3.13 -11.74 -5.84
CA VAL A 232 -1.83 -11.47 -5.20
C VAL A 232 -1.97 -10.31 -4.19
N MET A 233 -2.72 -9.27 -4.55
CA MET A 233 -2.98 -8.15 -3.64
C MET A 233 -3.70 -8.59 -2.36
N VAL A 234 -4.78 -9.35 -2.49
CA VAL A 234 -5.54 -9.84 -1.31
C VAL A 234 -4.71 -10.79 -0.46
N ALA A 235 -3.94 -11.69 -1.07
CA ALA A 235 -3.03 -12.57 -0.34
C ALA A 235 -1.98 -11.76 0.43
N GLY A 236 -1.38 -10.75 -0.20
CA GLY A 236 -0.46 -9.83 0.46
C GLY A 236 -1.10 -9.07 1.64
N GLN A 237 -2.32 -8.57 1.47
CA GLN A 237 -3.07 -7.90 2.54
C GLN A 237 -3.38 -8.84 3.72
N LEU A 238 -3.76 -10.09 3.46
CA LEU A 238 -4.00 -11.09 4.51
C LEU A 238 -2.72 -11.42 5.27
N LEU A 239 -1.61 -11.65 4.58
CA LEU A 239 -0.32 -11.92 5.22
C LEU A 239 0.17 -10.70 6.02
N PHE A 240 -0.01 -9.50 5.52
CA PHE A 240 0.28 -8.25 6.24
C PHE A 240 -0.51 -8.18 7.57
N LEU A 241 -1.82 -8.43 7.52
CA LEU A 241 -2.66 -8.43 8.72
C LEU A 241 -2.22 -9.53 9.72
N LEU A 242 -1.82 -10.69 9.22
CA LEU A 242 -1.27 -11.77 10.05
C LEU A 242 0.07 -11.39 10.69
N ALA A 243 0.94 -10.66 9.98
CA ALA A 243 2.20 -10.15 10.52
C ALA A 243 1.99 -9.14 11.63
N VAL A 244 1.17 -8.11 11.38
CA VAL A 244 0.83 -7.07 12.36
C VAL A 244 0.11 -7.65 13.60
N GLY A 245 -0.64 -8.73 13.41
CA GLY A 245 -1.29 -9.43 14.51
C GLY A 245 -0.33 -10.21 15.42
N ARG A 246 0.94 -10.48 15.03
CA ARG A 246 1.90 -11.34 15.74
C ARG A 246 3.11 -10.61 16.32
N ALA A 247 3.33 -9.37 15.98
CA ALA A 247 4.42 -8.56 16.51
C ALA A 247 4.01 -7.09 16.67
N ASP A 248 4.81 -6.33 17.39
CA ASP A 248 4.57 -4.90 17.54
C ASP A 248 4.69 -4.17 16.20
N ALA A 249 3.84 -3.16 16.00
CA ALA A 249 3.85 -2.38 14.76
C ALA A 249 5.22 -1.73 14.48
N SER A 250 5.95 -1.32 15.53
CA SER A 250 7.30 -0.78 15.44
C SER A 250 8.34 -1.78 14.93
N PHE A 251 8.11 -3.08 15.16
CA PHE A 251 8.96 -4.17 14.65
C PHE A 251 8.61 -4.51 13.19
N VAL A 252 7.32 -4.49 12.85
CA VAL A 252 6.83 -4.86 11.51
C VAL A 252 7.06 -3.76 10.48
N ALA A 253 6.91 -2.49 10.88
CA ALA A 253 6.98 -1.35 9.96
C ALA A 253 8.29 -1.27 9.15
N PRO A 254 9.49 -1.48 9.71
CA PRO A 254 10.72 -1.49 8.93
C PRO A 254 10.79 -2.60 7.87
N LEU A 255 10.13 -3.73 8.11
CA LEU A 255 10.12 -4.85 7.15
C LEU A 255 9.36 -4.51 5.87
N PHE A 256 8.51 -3.45 5.88
CA PHE A 256 7.82 -2.99 4.69
C PHE A 256 8.79 -2.52 3.59
N TYR A 257 9.99 -2.05 3.97
CA TYR A 257 11.03 -1.64 3.02
C TYR A 257 11.62 -2.78 2.18
N LEU A 258 11.36 -4.06 2.56
CA LEU A 258 11.68 -5.21 1.70
C LEU A 258 10.94 -5.14 0.36
N THR A 259 9.82 -4.41 0.27
CA THR A 259 9.12 -4.16 -0.99
C THR A 259 10.03 -3.54 -2.03
N LEU A 260 10.96 -2.65 -1.64
CA LEU A 260 11.93 -2.03 -2.55
C LEU A 260 12.93 -3.05 -3.10
N VAL A 261 13.40 -3.96 -2.23
CA VAL A 261 14.32 -5.03 -2.65
C VAL A 261 13.63 -5.93 -3.67
N TYR A 262 12.39 -6.38 -3.38
CA TYR A 262 11.62 -7.19 -4.32
C TYR A 262 11.30 -6.45 -5.62
N ALA A 263 10.96 -5.14 -5.55
CA ALA A 263 10.72 -4.33 -6.74
C ALA A 263 11.96 -4.28 -7.65
N THR A 264 13.15 -4.09 -7.06
CA THR A 264 14.42 -4.09 -7.79
C THR A 264 14.70 -5.46 -8.44
N VAL A 265 14.54 -6.54 -7.68
CA VAL A 265 14.75 -7.91 -8.19
C VAL A 265 13.76 -8.22 -9.33
N TYR A 266 12.52 -7.83 -9.19
CA TYR A 266 11.48 -8.08 -10.20
C TYR A 266 11.70 -7.24 -11.47
N ASP A 267 12.08 -5.98 -11.34
CA ASP A 267 12.41 -5.13 -12.51
C ASP A 267 13.60 -5.70 -13.29
N LEU A 268 14.63 -6.16 -12.56
CA LEU A 268 15.78 -6.82 -13.19
C LEU A 268 15.37 -8.14 -13.87
N ALA A 269 14.63 -9.00 -13.17
CA ALA A 269 14.33 -10.35 -13.67
C ALA A 269 13.36 -10.34 -14.87
N VAL A 270 12.42 -9.38 -14.92
CA VAL A 270 11.34 -9.36 -15.92
C VAL A 270 11.61 -8.35 -17.04
N PHE A 271 12.15 -7.18 -16.71
CA PHE A 271 12.37 -6.10 -17.66
C PHE A 271 13.84 -5.82 -17.95
N GLY A 272 14.78 -6.52 -17.29
CA GLY A 272 16.22 -6.29 -17.45
C GLY A 272 16.70 -4.92 -16.96
N VAL A 273 15.89 -4.22 -16.14
CA VAL A 273 16.17 -2.86 -15.67
C VAL A 273 16.84 -2.91 -14.31
N LEU A 274 18.03 -2.31 -14.22
CA LEU A 274 18.70 -2.05 -12.95
C LEU A 274 18.57 -0.56 -12.60
N PRO A 275 18.37 -0.23 -11.31
CA PRO A 275 18.44 1.16 -10.86
C PRO A 275 19.87 1.68 -11.10
N ASP A 276 19.96 2.89 -11.61
CA ASP A 276 21.24 3.56 -11.72
C ASP A 276 21.76 4.04 -10.35
N ALA A 277 23.01 4.49 -10.28
CA ALA A 277 23.63 4.91 -9.02
C ALA A 277 22.87 6.06 -8.34
N VAL A 278 22.28 6.98 -9.10
CA VAL A 278 21.51 8.11 -8.55
C VAL A 278 20.19 7.62 -7.96
N SER A 279 19.47 6.72 -8.64
CA SER A 279 18.27 6.07 -8.10
C SER A 279 18.58 5.31 -6.81
N LEU A 280 19.72 4.58 -6.77
CA LEU A 280 20.11 3.85 -5.57
C LEU A 280 20.38 4.80 -4.39
N VAL A 281 21.13 5.87 -4.60
CA VAL A 281 21.41 6.88 -3.58
C VAL A 281 20.12 7.55 -3.10
N GLY A 282 19.25 7.99 -4.01
CA GLY A 282 17.98 8.61 -3.69
C GLY A 282 17.07 7.68 -2.87
N ALA A 283 16.97 6.41 -3.27
CA ALA A 283 16.20 5.39 -2.54
C ALA A 283 16.75 5.14 -1.14
N VAL A 284 18.06 5.00 -0.97
CA VAL A 284 18.71 4.82 0.34
C VAL A 284 18.48 6.02 1.25
N VAL A 285 18.63 7.24 0.75
CA VAL A 285 18.39 8.47 1.53
C VAL A 285 16.91 8.56 1.93
N LEU A 286 15.97 8.33 1.01
CA LEU A 286 14.54 8.38 1.29
C LEU A 286 14.14 7.34 2.34
N VAL A 287 14.55 6.08 2.15
CA VAL A 287 14.27 4.98 3.07
C VAL A 287 14.86 5.24 4.46
N SER A 288 16.07 5.82 4.55
CA SER A 288 16.68 6.16 5.83
C SER A 288 15.87 7.21 6.60
N GLY A 289 15.32 8.22 5.93
CA GLY A 289 14.40 9.20 6.51
C GLY A 289 13.10 8.56 7.02
N ALA A 290 12.48 7.73 6.20
CA ALA A 290 11.25 7.04 6.57
C ALA A 290 11.46 6.00 7.69
N LEU A 291 12.63 5.32 7.71
CA LEU A 291 13.03 4.39 8.78
C LEU A 291 13.27 5.13 10.10
N LEU A 292 13.94 6.29 10.07
CA LEU A 292 14.13 7.14 11.24
C LEU A 292 12.80 7.54 11.87
N LEU A 293 11.81 7.88 11.03
CA LEU A 293 10.44 8.18 11.46
C LEU A 293 9.82 6.98 12.18
N ALA A 294 9.83 5.80 11.54
CA ALA A 294 9.24 4.57 12.07
C ALA A 294 9.86 4.12 13.41
N LEU A 295 11.20 4.13 13.51
CA LEU A 295 11.92 3.73 14.74
C LEU A 295 11.65 4.65 15.92
N ARG A 296 11.46 5.95 15.68
CA ARG A 296 11.16 6.92 16.74
C ARG A 296 9.72 6.87 17.21
N GLU A 297 8.77 6.51 16.34
CA GLU A 297 7.39 6.27 16.73
C GLU A 297 7.25 5.03 17.62
N GLY A 298 8.02 3.96 17.32
CA GLY A 298 8.05 2.74 18.11
C GLY A 298 8.60 2.92 19.53
N ARG A 299 9.51 3.89 19.76
CA ARG A 299 10.09 4.16 21.09
C ARG A 299 9.24 5.05 22.01
N ARG A 300 8.16 5.64 21.51
CA ARG A 300 7.28 6.53 22.29
C ARG A 300 6.03 5.84 22.84
N ARG A 301 5.83 4.57 22.53
CA ARG A 301 4.79 3.69 23.09
C ARG A 301 5.40 2.78 24.15
#